data_d7fc97d3bb1665fceea560111af445f7
#
_entry.id   d7fc97d3bb1665fceea560111af445f7
#
_cell.length_a   1.000
_cell.length_b   1.000
_cell.length_c   1.000
_cell.angle_alpha   90.00
_cell.angle_beta   90.00
_cell.angle_gamma   90.00
#
_symmetry.space_group_name_H-M   'P 1'
#
loop_
_entity.id
_entity.type
_entity.pdbx_description
1 polymer ?
#
loop_
_entity_poly.entity_id
_entity_poly.type
_entity_poly.pdbx_seq_one_letter_code
_entity_poly.pdbx_strand_id
1 'polypeptide(L)'
;MLKLFTLLIFLTSLGSLEDTTSNESLYDIKIEGIDGNTIDLNQYRGKKILFVNVASKCWFTYQYDQLQELYTTYKEKLVIIGLPCDQFRNQEYGTALEIKTFCRLNYGVDFPLTSKIEVKGKNQHKLYQWLTMKSKNGKKNSSVKWNFKKYLVDEKGELIDVFYSFTKPMSKKITKLI
;
A
#
# COMPACT_ATOMS: atom_id res chain seq x y z
N MET A 1 59.99 -48.54 16.36
CA MET A 1 59.77 -47.15 15.88
C MET A 1 58.34 -47.00 15.46
N LEU A 2 57.50 -46.43 16.34
CA LEU A 2 56.06 -46.27 16.08
C LEU A 2 55.84 -44.82 15.64
N LYS A 3 55.44 -44.60 14.40
CA LYS A 3 55.13 -43.25 13.84
C LYS A 3 53.69 -42.90 14.19
N LEU A 4 53.55 -41.90 15.05
CA LEU A 4 52.26 -41.30 15.41
C LEU A 4 51.83 -40.35 14.27
N PHE A 5 50.70 -40.69 13.60
CA PHE A 5 50.08 -39.82 12.60
C PHE A 5 49.04 -38.93 13.36
N THR A 6 49.38 -37.64 13.49
CA THR A 6 48.48 -36.66 14.05
C THR A 6 47.50 -36.23 12.94
N LEU A 7 46.24 -36.62 13.05
CA LEU A 7 45.17 -36.21 12.15
C LEU A 7 44.65 -34.83 12.59
N LEU A 8 44.96 -33.79 11.82
CA LEU A 8 44.48 -32.45 12.00
C LEU A 8 43.07 -32.32 11.41
N ILE A 9 42.04 -32.29 12.26
CA ILE A 9 40.66 -32.06 11.83
C ILE A 9 40.44 -30.56 11.65
N PHE A 10 40.37 -30.12 10.39
CA PHE A 10 39.92 -28.76 10.06
C PHE A 10 38.39 -28.69 10.21
N LEU A 11 37.95 -28.08 11.28
CA LEU A 11 36.51 -27.70 11.44
C LEU A 11 36.26 -26.46 10.59
N THR A 12 35.71 -26.63 9.37
CA THR A 12 35.18 -25.52 8.59
C THR A 12 33.84 -25.15 9.17
N SER A 13 33.78 -24.04 9.91
CA SER A 13 32.50 -23.43 10.30
C SER A 13 31.83 -22.87 9.03
N LEU A 14 30.80 -23.56 8.52
CA LEU A 14 29.87 -22.96 7.59
C LEU A 14 29.11 -21.85 8.33
N GLY A 15 29.57 -20.62 8.19
CA GLY A 15 28.77 -19.45 8.53
C GLY A 15 27.54 -19.44 7.63
N SER A 16 26.36 -19.67 8.21
CA SER A 16 25.11 -19.38 7.55
C SER A 16 25.09 -17.90 7.20
N LEU A 17 25.16 -17.58 5.90
CA LEU A 17 24.80 -16.25 5.39
C LEU A 17 23.32 -16.05 5.72
N GLU A 18 23.02 -15.40 6.83
CA GLU A 18 21.70 -14.82 7.05
C GLU A 18 21.50 -13.80 5.92
N ASP A 19 20.59 -14.14 4.99
CA ASP A 19 20.11 -13.24 3.97
C ASP A 19 19.32 -12.13 4.67
N THR A 20 20.03 -11.09 5.12
CA THR A 20 19.43 -9.88 5.66
C THR A 20 18.81 -9.08 4.51
N THR A 21 17.75 -9.61 3.90
CA THR A 21 16.80 -8.79 3.16
C THR A 21 16.16 -7.89 4.21
N SER A 22 16.70 -6.70 4.41
CA SER A 22 16.05 -5.65 5.18
C SER A 22 14.75 -5.30 4.45
N ASN A 23 13.67 -5.96 4.86
CA ASN A 23 12.33 -5.61 4.40
C ASN A 23 12.10 -4.16 4.84
N GLU A 24 12.16 -3.22 3.88
CA GLU A 24 11.84 -1.82 4.13
C GLU A 24 10.44 -1.77 4.77
N SER A 25 10.36 -1.26 6.00
CA SER A 25 9.08 -1.19 6.70
C SER A 25 8.12 -0.27 5.94
N LEU A 26 6.88 -0.69 5.78
CA LEU A 26 5.84 0.18 5.22
C LEU A 26 5.78 1.54 5.94
N TYR A 27 6.02 1.55 7.23
CA TYR A 27 5.94 2.74 8.08
C TYR A 27 7.09 3.75 7.86
N ASP A 28 8.19 3.34 7.22
CA ASP A 28 9.31 4.23 6.89
C ASP A 28 9.08 5.01 5.58
N ILE A 29 8.01 4.67 4.85
CA ILE A 29 7.71 5.30 3.57
C ILE A 29 7.01 6.64 3.79
N LYS A 30 7.67 7.71 3.35
CA LYS A 30 7.11 9.06 3.38
C LYS A 30 6.13 9.26 2.22
N ILE A 31 4.97 9.80 2.51
CA ILE A 31 3.90 10.07 1.54
C ILE A 31 3.49 11.53 1.68
N GLU A 32 3.44 12.27 0.58
CA GLU A 32 2.94 13.63 0.58
C GLU A 32 1.40 13.61 0.53
N GLY A 33 0.78 14.27 1.48
CA GLY A 33 -0.67 14.48 1.51
C GLY A 33 -1.11 15.53 0.48
N ILE A 34 -2.40 15.53 0.16
CA ILE A 34 -3.00 16.44 -0.83
C ILE A 34 -2.85 17.91 -0.46
N ASP A 35 -2.65 18.22 0.80
CA ASP A 35 -2.41 19.57 1.34
C ASP A 35 -0.92 19.91 1.46
N GLY A 36 -0.01 19.10 0.92
CA GLY A 36 1.44 19.28 0.98
C GLY A 36 2.08 18.83 2.30
N ASN A 37 1.31 18.43 3.30
CA ASN A 37 1.83 17.88 4.55
C ASN A 37 2.23 16.42 4.39
N THR A 38 3.20 15.94 5.16
CA THR A 38 3.56 14.51 5.17
C THR A 38 2.48 13.69 5.88
N ILE A 39 1.99 12.64 5.24
CA ILE A 39 1.21 11.59 5.88
C ILE A 39 2.21 10.62 6.52
N ASP A 40 2.31 10.64 7.84
CA ASP A 40 3.11 9.69 8.61
C ASP A 40 2.29 8.42 8.87
N LEU A 41 2.68 7.31 8.26
CA LEU A 41 1.98 6.04 8.43
C LEU A 41 2.08 5.48 9.85
N ASN A 42 3.08 5.91 10.65
CA ASN A 42 3.24 5.46 12.05
C ASN A 42 2.03 5.83 12.93
N GLN A 43 1.33 6.94 12.61
CA GLN A 43 0.09 7.32 13.33
C GLN A 43 -1.05 6.30 13.20
N TYR A 44 -0.94 5.38 12.22
CA TYR A 44 -1.96 4.35 11.95
C TYR A 44 -1.56 2.96 12.44
N ARG A 45 -0.44 2.82 13.18
CA ARG A 45 -0.08 1.54 13.81
C ARG A 45 -1.22 1.04 14.70
N GLY A 46 -1.48 -0.26 14.66
CA GLY A 46 -2.60 -0.87 15.37
C GLY A 46 -3.94 -0.78 14.64
N LYS A 47 -3.99 -0.12 13.47
CA LYS A 47 -5.15 -0.15 12.57
C LYS A 47 -4.77 -0.78 11.23
N LYS A 48 -5.73 -1.40 10.58
CA LYS A 48 -5.59 -1.81 9.18
C LYS A 48 -5.54 -0.57 8.29
N ILE A 49 -4.83 -0.67 7.16
CA ILE A 49 -4.78 0.41 6.18
C ILE A 49 -5.23 -0.14 4.82
N LEU A 50 -6.21 0.52 4.21
CA LEU A 50 -6.65 0.26 2.84
C LEU A 50 -6.12 1.35 1.91
N PHE A 51 -5.11 1.02 1.12
CA PHE A 51 -4.59 1.89 0.07
C PHE A 51 -5.40 1.70 -1.21
N VAL A 52 -5.85 2.80 -1.81
CA VAL A 52 -6.67 2.76 -3.05
C VAL A 52 -6.16 3.81 -4.03
N ASN A 53 -5.70 3.41 -5.22
CA ASN A 53 -5.46 4.40 -6.26
C ASN A 53 -6.77 4.87 -6.88
N VAL A 54 -7.05 6.16 -6.76
CA VAL A 54 -8.33 6.76 -7.10
C VAL A 54 -8.22 7.69 -8.31
N ALA A 55 -9.36 8.00 -8.93
CA ALA A 55 -9.45 8.97 -10.01
C ALA A 55 -10.86 9.55 -10.10
N SER A 56 -10.98 10.85 -10.38
CA SER A 56 -12.23 11.61 -10.36
C SER A 56 -13.09 11.44 -11.63
N LYS A 57 -12.53 10.96 -12.74
CA LYS A 57 -13.20 10.83 -14.05
C LYS A 57 -13.24 9.38 -14.56
N CYS A 58 -13.18 8.42 -13.64
CA CYS A 58 -13.17 7.00 -13.94
C CYS A 58 -14.59 6.40 -13.86
N TRP A 59 -14.85 5.34 -14.63
CA TRP A 59 -16.09 4.58 -14.47
C TRP A 59 -16.31 4.09 -13.02
N PHE A 60 -15.25 3.83 -12.26
CA PHE A 60 -15.32 3.34 -10.87
C PHE A 60 -15.39 4.46 -9.82
N THR A 61 -15.48 5.74 -10.21
CA THR A 61 -15.48 6.91 -9.29
C THR A 61 -16.62 6.84 -8.28
N TYR A 62 -17.77 6.23 -8.64
CA TYR A 62 -18.87 5.97 -7.71
C TYR A 62 -18.48 5.15 -6.46
N GLN A 63 -17.34 4.46 -6.49
CA GLN A 63 -16.86 3.72 -5.32
C GLN A 63 -16.39 4.63 -4.17
N TYR A 64 -16.23 5.92 -4.39
CA TYR A 64 -15.95 6.86 -3.30
C TYR A 64 -17.04 6.84 -2.23
N ASP A 65 -18.32 6.69 -2.60
CA ASP A 65 -19.43 6.55 -1.64
C ASP A 65 -19.19 5.38 -0.68
N GLN A 66 -18.88 4.20 -1.25
CA GLN A 66 -18.63 3.01 -0.46
C GLN A 66 -17.29 3.03 0.28
N LEU A 67 -16.28 3.75 -0.22
CA LEU A 67 -15.04 3.98 0.52
C LEU A 67 -15.31 4.86 1.74
N GLN A 68 -16.10 5.92 1.59
CA GLN A 68 -16.47 6.78 2.71
C GLN A 68 -17.34 6.04 3.73
N GLU A 69 -18.32 5.25 3.28
CA GLU A 69 -19.12 4.38 4.13
C GLU A 69 -18.22 3.40 4.93
N LEU A 70 -17.30 2.73 4.25
CA LEU A 70 -16.36 1.79 4.87
C LEU A 70 -15.47 2.50 5.92
N TYR A 71 -14.94 3.69 5.57
CA TYR A 71 -14.11 4.50 6.46
C TYR A 71 -14.87 4.88 7.73
N THR A 72 -16.11 5.36 7.59
CA THR A 72 -16.95 5.78 8.72
C THR A 72 -17.36 4.60 9.59
N THR A 73 -17.74 3.47 8.96
CA THR A 73 -18.21 2.27 9.68
C THR A 73 -17.10 1.61 10.50
N TYR A 74 -15.87 1.60 9.98
CA TYR A 74 -14.74 0.89 10.59
C TYR A 74 -13.64 1.82 11.12
N LYS A 75 -13.93 3.10 11.38
CA LYS A 75 -12.96 4.15 11.75
C LYS A 75 -12.02 3.79 12.90
N GLU A 76 -12.46 2.93 13.83
CA GLU A 76 -11.66 2.50 14.98
C GLU A 76 -10.61 1.43 14.58
N LYS A 77 -10.85 0.69 13.50
CA LYS A 77 -10.03 -0.44 13.08
C LYS A 77 -9.35 -0.26 11.73
N LEU A 78 -9.87 0.65 10.90
CA LEU A 78 -9.44 0.85 9.51
C LEU A 78 -9.18 2.31 9.21
N VAL A 79 -8.08 2.56 8.52
CA VAL A 79 -7.82 3.82 7.82
C VAL A 79 -7.86 3.56 6.32
N ILE A 80 -8.46 4.47 5.57
CA ILE A 80 -8.39 4.47 4.10
C ILE A 80 -7.45 5.60 3.68
N ILE A 81 -6.55 5.32 2.74
CA ILE A 81 -5.71 6.33 2.10
C ILE A 81 -5.99 6.29 0.60
N GLY A 82 -6.61 7.34 0.09
CA GLY A 82 -6.84 7.53 -1.33
C GLY A 82 -5.61 8.14 -2.00
N LEU A 83 -5.18 7.54 -3.10
CA LEU A 83 -3.98 7.94 -3.83
C LEU A 83 -4.37 8.36 -5.25
N PRO A 84 -4.62 9.66 -5.48
CA PRO A 84 -4.98 10.18 -6.81
C PRO A 84 -3.95 9.81 -7.86
N CYS A 85 -4.41 9.31 -9.02
CA CYS A 85 -3.55 8.82 -10.09
C CYS A 85 -4.15 9.12 -11.45
N ASP A 86 -3.39 9.75 -12.35
CA ASP A 86 -3.81 10.04 -13.73
C ASP A 86 -3.18 9.12 -14.78
N GLN A 87 -2.40 8.12 -14.39
CA GLN A 87 -1.71 7.20 -15.31
C GLN A 87 -2.64 6.29 -16.12
N PHE A 88 -3.96 6.33 -15.87
CA PHE A 88 -4.96 5.58 -16.60
C PHE A 88 -5.89 6.53 -17.36
N ARG A 89 -5.52 6.83 -18.61
CA ARG A 89 -6.28 7.70 -19.54
C ARG A 89 -6.49 9.12 -19.03
N ASN A 90 -5.57 9.65 -18.20
CA ASN A 90 -5.67 11.00 -17.63
C ASN A 90 -7.02 11.27 -16.96
N GLN A 91 -7.49 10.27 -16.16
CA GLN A 91 -8.81 10.30 -15.50
C GLN A 91 -8.79 11.03 -14.15
N GLU A 92 -7.73 11.79 -13.84
CA GLU A 92 -7.71 12.62 -12.64
C GLU A 92 -7.63 14.11 -12.98
N TYR A 93 -8.04 14.99 -12.05
CA TYR A 93 -7.90 16.43 -12.21
C TYR A 93 -6.44 16.88 -12.14
N GLY A 94 -6.18 18.09 -12.66
CA GLY A 94 -4.82 18.65 -12.76
C GLY A 94 -4.22 18.98 -11.40
N THR A 95 -4.97 19.64 -10.54
CA THR A 95 -4.49 20.21 -9.28
C THR A 95 -5.01 19.46 -8.06
N ALA A 96 -4.24 19.53 -6.96
CA ALA A 96 -4.64 18.99 -5.67
C ALA A 96 -5.95 19.61 -5.14
N LEU A 97 -6.13 20.92 -5.35
CA LEU A 97 -7.34 21.63 -4.93
C LEU A 97 -8.58 21.12 -5.67
N GLU A 98 -8.50 20.91 -7.00
CA GLU A 98 -9.61 20.35 -7.77
C GLU A 98 -9.99 18.95 -7.30
N ILE A 99 -8.99 18.09 -7.08
CA ILE A 99 -9.19 16.72 -6.60
C ILE A 99 -9.87 16.74 -5.22
N LYS A 100 -9.32 17.50 -4.27
CA LYS A 100 -9.85 17.61 -2.91
C LYS A 100 -11.28 18.12 -2.91
N THR A 101 -11.54 19.19 -3.68
CA THR A 101 -12.86 19.81 -3.81
C THR A 101 -13.85 18.81 -4.41
N PHE A 102 -13.49 18.13 -5.49
CA PHE A 102 -14.32 17.10 -6.12
C PHE A 102 -14.70 15.98 -5.14
N CYS A 103 -13.72 15.40 -4.48
CA CYS A 103 -13.92 14.30 -3.52
C CYS A 103 -14.83 14.74 -2.35
N ARG A 104 -14.59 15.95 -1.80
CA ARG A 104 -15.35 16.47 -0.68
C ARG A 104 -16.79 16.79 -1.05
N LEU A 105 -17.00 17.54 -2.14
CA LEU A 105 -18.34 18.04 -2.49
C LEU A 105 -19.24 16.95 -3.07
N ASN A 106 -18.69 16.01 -3.85
CA ASN A 106 -19.51 15.01 -4.51
C ASN A 106 -19.70 13.72 -3.70
N TYR A 107 -18.77 13.38 -2.80
CA TYR A 107 -18.74 12.10 -2.09
C TYR A 107 -18.54 12.25 -0.57
N GLY A 108 -18.41 13.46 -0.06
CA GLY A 108 -18.16 13.70 1.35
C GLY A 108 -16.88 13.06 1.87
N VAL A 109 -15.89 12.82 1.00
CA VAL A 109 -14.64 12.14 1.36
C VAL A 109 -13.94 12.86 2.53
N ASP A 110 -13.70 12.11 3.60
CA ASP A 110 -13.10 12.58 4.84
C ASP A 110 -11.84 11.77 5.24
N PHE A 111 -11.58 10.68 4.52
CA PHE A 111 -10.35 9.92 4.68
C PHE A 111 -9.17 10.65 3.99
N PRO A 112 -7.91 10.40 4.45
CA PRO A 112 -6.71 11.00 3.89
C PRO A 112 -6.56 10.78 2.37
N LEU A 113 -6.23 11.86 1.67
CA LEU A 113 -5.83 11.83 0.26
C LEU A 113 -4.35 12.25 0.14
N THR A 114 -3.62 11.63 -0.78
CA THR A 114 -2.25 12.04 -1.12
C THR A 114 -2.23 13.06 -2.27
N SER A 115 -1.11 13.74 -2.46
CA SER A 115 -0.79 14.34 -3.77
C SER A 115 -0.86 13.27 -4.86
N LYS A 116 -0.98 13.68 -6.15
CA LYS A 116 -0.98 12.72 -7.25
C LYS A 116 0.28 11.86 -7.22
N ILE A 117 0.11 10.56 -7.42
CA ILE A 117 1.16 9.57 -7.23
C ILE A 117 1.30 8.66 -8.46
N GLU A 118 2.52 8.30 -8.83
CA GLU A 118 2.77 7.32 -9.87
C GLU A 118 2.71 5.90 -9.29
N VAL A 119 1.73 5.12 -9.76
CA VAL A 119 1.47 3.76 -9.27
C VAL A 119 2.18 2.67 -10.07
N LYS A 120 2.78 3.03 -11.20
CA LYS A 120 3.51 2.12 -12.11
C LYS A 120 4.55 2.87 -12.93
N GLY A 121 5.44 2.13 -13.61
CA GLY A 121 6.44 2.69 -14.52
C GLY A 121 7.75 3.06 -13.82
N LYS A 122 8.62 3.80 -14.54
CA LYS A 122 9.99 4.10 -14.09
C LYS A 122 10.02 4.91 -12.79
N ASN A 123 9.07 5.83 -12.63
CA ASN A 123 8.98 6.73 -11.48
C ASN A 123 7.96 6.22 -10.44
N GLN A 124 7.65 4.92 -10.45
CA GLN A 124 6.73 4.33 -9.48
C GLN A 124 7.13 4.71 -8.04
N HIS A 125 6.19 5.30 -7.31
CA HIS A 125 6.40 5.74 -5.94
C HIS A 125 6.79 4.57 -5.02
N LYS A 126 7.65 4.81 -4.02
CA LYS A 126 8.14 3.79 -3.08
C LYS A 126 7.01 2.98 -2.43
N LEU A 127 5.91 3.63 -2.05
CA LEU A 127 4.72 2.94 -1.54
C LEU A 127 4.21 1.89 -2.53
N TYR A 128 4.08 2.24 -3.82
CA TYR A 128 3.60 1.28 -4.81
C TYR A 128 4.64 0.22 -5.17
N GLN A 129 5.93 0.51 -5.08
CA GLN A 129 6.96 -0.53 -5.14
C GLN A 129 6.76 -1.53 -3.99
N TRP A 130 6.54 -1.05 -2.77
CA TRP A 130 6.27 -1.89 -1.62
C TRP A 130 4.98 -2.71 -1.82
N LEU A 131 3.87 -2.08 -2.18
CA LEU A 131 2.57 -2.73 -2.38
C LEU A 131 2.58 -3.79 -3.50
N THR A 132 3.47 -3.67 -4.48
CA THR A 132 3.43 -4.50 -5.70
C THR A 132 4.53 -5.54 -5.80
N MET A 133 5.65 -5.40 -5.07
CA MET A 133 6.81 -6.28 -5.16
C MET A 133 6.89 -7.21 -3.95
N LYS A 134 6.87 -8.54 -4.19
CA LYS A 134 7.02 -9.55 -3.13
C LYS A 134 8.33 -9.37 -2.35
N SER A 135 9.41 -8.97 -3.01
CA SER A 135 10.71 -8.70 -2.35
C SER A 135 10.66 -7.58 -1.31
N LYS A 136 9.63 -6.72 -1.35
CA LYS A 136 9.42 -5.63 -0.40
C LYS A 136 8.29 -5.91 0.60
N ASN A 137 7.17 -6.48 0.14
CA ASN A 137 6.00 -6.73 0.98
C ASN A 137 5.96 -8.13 1.60
N GLY A 138 6.92 -9.00 1.28
CA GLY A 138 6.99 -10.37 1.79
C GLY A 138 5.89 -11.33 1.31
N LYS A 139 4.83 -10.83 0.66
CA LYS A 139 3.62 -11.59 0.38
C LYS A 139 3.49 -12.03 -1.08
N LYS A 140 3.38 -11.08 -1.99
CA LYS A 140 3.15 -11.39 -3.41
C LYS A 140 3.51 -10.26 -4.37
N ASN A 141 3.82 -10.64 -5.60
CA ASN A 141 3.91 -9.70 -6.71
C ASN A 141 2.52 -9.36 -7.23
N SER A 142 2.32 -8.11 -7.61
CA SER A 142 1.10 -7.64 -8.24
C SER A 142 1.39 -6.47 -9.19
N SER A 143 0.41 -6.02 -9.97
CA SER A 143 0.56 -4.83 -10.81
C SER A 143 -0.73 -4.03 -10.80
N VAL A 144 -0.62 -2.70 -10.83
CA VAL A 144 -1.79 -1.83 -10.95
C VAL A 144 -2.20 -1.75 -12.42
N LYS A 145 -3.34 -2.34 -12.75
CA LYS A 145 -3.87 -2.42 -14.12
C LYS A 145 -4.88 -1.31 -14.42
N TRP A 146 -5.54 -0.75 -13.38
CA TRP A 146 -6.57 0.28 -13.51
C TRP A 146 -6.77 1.04 -12.20
N ASN A 147 -7.53 2.14 -12.24
CA ASN A 147 -7.95 2.88 -11.04
C ASN A 147 -8.80 2.03 -10.10
N PHE A 148 -8.88 2.42 -8.84
CA PHE A 148 -9.62 1.74 -7.77
C PHE A 148 -9.14 0.31 -7.46
N LYS A 149 -7.86 0.01 -7.71
CA LYS A 149 -7.23 -1.16 -7.12
C LYS A 149 -6.95 -0.91 -5.65
N LYS A 150 -7.17 -1.93 -4.81
CA LYS A 150 -7.08 -1.81 -3.36
C LYS A 150 -6.04 -2.77 -2.81
N TYR A 151 -5.33 -2.31 -1.78
CA TYR A 151 -4.33 -3.08 -1.05
C TYR A 151 -4.65 -2.95 0.43
N LEU A 152 -4.96 -4.07 1.09
CA LEU A 152 -5.24 -4.12 2.51
C LEU A 152 -4.01 -4.57 3.28
N VAL A 153 -3.63 -3.79 4.26
CA VAL A 153 -2.51 -4.03 5.17
C VAL A 153 -3.06 -4.21 6.58
N ASP A 154 -2.46 -5.09 7.37
CA ASP A 154 -2.86 -5.36 8.75
C ASP A 154 -2.32 -4.33 9.75
N GLU A 155 -2.63 -4.56 11.03
CA GLU A 155 -2.26 -3.70 12.15
C GLU A 155 -0.74 -3.64 12.40
N LYS A 156 0.01 -4.59 11.84
CA LYS A 156 1.48 -4.67 11.95
C LYS A 156 2.20 -4.07 10.75
N GLY A 157 1.45 -3.68 9.72
CA GLY A 157 2.00 -3.17 8.46
C GLY A 157 2.33 -4.27 7.44
N GLU A 158 1.73 -5.46 7.56
CA GLU A 158 1.91 -6.56 6.61
C GLU A 158 0.78 -6.60 5.58
N LEU A 159 1.11 -6.87 4.32
CA LEU A 159 0.10 -6.97 3.26
C LEU A 159 -0.81 -8.18 3.49
N ILE A 160 -2.11 -7.95 3.68
CA ILE A 160 -3.12 -9.02 3.80
C ILE A 160 -3.52 -9.52 2.42
N ASP A 161 -4.10 -8.63 1.60
CA ASP A 161 -4.64 -8.99 0.29
C ASP A 161 -4.73 -7.80 -0.67
N VAL A 162 -5.02 -8.12 -1.93
CA VAL A 162 -5.09 -7.18 -3.05
C VAL A 162 -6.40 -7.40 -3.81
N PHE A 163 -7.17 -6.33 -4.00
CA PHE A 163 -8.47 -6.40 -4.67
C PHE A 163 -8.47 -5.58 -5.97
N TYR A 164 -9.06 -6.13 -7.00
CA TYR A 164 -9.18 -5.46 -8.29
C TYR A 164 -10.23 -4.34 -8.27
N SER A 165 -10.19 -3.47 -9.28
CA SER A 165 -11.05 -2.30 -9.41
C SER A 165 -12.55 -2.60 -9.25
N PHE A 166 -13.03 -3.72 -9.79
CA PHE A 166 -14.44 -4.15 -9.73
C PHE A 166 -14.86 -4.71 -8.36
N THR A 167 -13.93 -4.96 -7.43
CA THR A 167 -14.30 -5.38 -6.07
C THR A 167 -14.82 -4.16 -5.32
N LYS A 168 -16.13 -4.16 -5.01
CA LYS A 168 -16.77 -3.08 -4.26
C LYS A 168 -16.20 -2.96 -2.85
N PRO A 169 -15.97 -1.72 -2.34
CA PRO A 169 -15.40 -1.51 -1.00
C PRO A 169 -16.16 -2.21 0.12
N MET A 170 -17.49 -2.14 0.11
CA MET A 170 -18.37 -2.77 1.12
C MET A 170 -18.64 -4.26 0.88
N SER A 171 -17.95 -4.89 -0.08
CA SER A 171 -18.11 -6.33 -0.32
C SER A 171 -17.57 -7.18 0.85
N LYS A 172 -18.21 -8.33 1.09
CA LYS A 172 -17.73 -9.33 2.08
C LYS A 172 -16.28 -9.77 1.85
N LYS A 173 -15.75 -9.62 0.62
CA LYS A 173 -14.34 -9.92 0.34
C LYS A 173 -13.39 -9.01 1.12
N ILE A 174 -13.79 -7.78 1.38
CA ILE A 174 -13.00 -6.79 2.13
C ILE A 174 -13.46 -6.78 3.59
N THR A 175 -14.76 -6.61 3.85
CA THR A 175 -15.28 -6.37 5.21
C THR A 175 -15.05 -7.52 6.19
N LYS A 176 -14.96 -8.77 5.72
CA LYS A 176 -14.62 -9.92 6.58
C LYS A 176 -13.14 -9.95 7.04
N LEU A 177 -12.29 -9.10 6.46
CA LEU A 177 -10.86 -9.01 6.80
C LEU A 177 -10.57 -7.81 7.72
N ILE A 178 -11.60 -6.99 8.06
CA ILE A 178 -11.52 -5.85 8.97
C ILE A 178 -11.97 -6.28 10.37
#